data_f32d2cdc0b740c8b243700a1dddc2672
#
_entry.id   f32d2cdc0b740c8b243700a1dddc2672
#
_cell.length_a   1.000
_cell.length_b   1.000
_cell.length_c   1.000
_cell.angle_alpha   90.00
_cell.angle_beta   90.00
_cell.angle_gamma   90.00
#
_symmetry.space_group_name_H-M   'P 1'
#
loop_
_entity.id
_entity.type
_entity.pdbx_description
1 polymer ?
#
loop_
_entity_poly.entity_id
_entity_poly.type
_entity_poly.pdbx_seq_one_letter_code
_entity_poly.pdbx_strand_id
1 'polypeptide(L)'
;MEFLSEYGLFLLKALTIVVAFLVIFAGFFSISRKPKPKLEIECLNEHYEHLHFLMEKEALGSKPKKKKKAKETPPKAYLIEFNGDIKASQVEQLRQEINAILTVAKPEDEVIIRLESPGGSVNGYGLAAAQLQRIRDKNIPLTVCIDKVAASGGYLMACVANKIIAAPFAIIGSIGVVAQMPNFHRWLKKNNIDIELLTAGEYKRTLTLFGENTAKGREKFQEDLEQIHQAFRNYVLTHRQGLDIDAVSTGEHWLAQDAYALRLVDVLQTSDDYLMHRLPEYKICKITAHTKESLVNKLIKPAMSLLHPWA
;
A
#
# COMPACT_ATOMS: atom_id res chain seq x y z
N MET A 1 23.89 13.10 -62.32
CA MET A 1 23.65 12.06 -61.30
C MET A 1 24.01 12.53 -59.88
N GLU A 2 25.07 13.32 -59.72
CA GLU A 2 25.50 13.86 -58.38
C GLU A 2 24.44 14.76 -57.73
N PHE A 3 23.79 15.66 -58.51
CA PHE A 3 22.80 16.57 -57.96
C PHE A 3 21.56 15.81 -57.37
N LEU A 4 21.14 14.73 -57.98
CA LEU A 4 20.06 13.89 -57.46
C LEU A 4 20.45 13.12 -56.19
N SER A 5 21.72 12.74 -56.07
CA SER A 5 22.27 12.07 -54.87
C SER A 5 22.39 13.04 -53.71
N GLU A 6 22.89 14.25 -53.93
CA GLU A 6 23.02 15.29 -52.89
C GLU A 6 21.64 15.77 -52.38
N TYR A 7 20.68 15.97 -53.31
CA TYR A 7 19.31 16.33 -52.98
C TYR A 7 18.62 15.22 -52.16
N GLY A 8 18.83 13.95 -52.56
CA GLY A 8 18.33 12.79 -51.81
C GLY A 8 18.88 12.70 -50.40
N LEU A 9 20.18 12.97 -50.23
CA LEU A 9 20.87 12.96 -48.93
C LEU A 9 20.41 14.13 -48.02
N PHE A 10 20.15 15.32 -48.61
CA PHE A 10 19.59 16.48 -47.92
C PHE A 10 18.15 16.18 -47.43
N LEU A 11 17.32 15.59 -48.28
CA LEU A 11 15.95 15.23 -47.95
C LEU A 11 15.86 14.19 -46.86
N LEU A 12 16.78 13.20 -46.82
CA LEU A 12 16.89 12.19 -45.82
C LEU A 12 17.31 12.78 -44.44
N LYS A 13 18.28 13.72 -44.44
CA LYS A 13 18.69 14.45 -43.25
C LYS A 13 17.55 15.32 -42.69
N ALA A 14 16.85 16.05 -43.56
CA ALA A 14 15.69 16.87 -43.17
C ALA A 14 14.57 16.02 -42.54
N LEU A 15 14.26 14.88 -43.18
CA LEU A 15 13.25 13.95 -42.69
C LEU A 15 13.64 13.37 -41.29
N THR A 16 14.92 13.01 -41.12
CA THR A 16 15.41 12.49 -39.82
C THR A 16 15.26 13.53 -38.71
N ILE A 17 15.58 14.80 -38.99
CA ILE A 17 15.43 15.90 -38.05
C ILE A 17 13.94 16.11 -37.70
N VAL A 18 13.05 16.13 -38.68
CA VAL A 18 11.61 16.28 -38.46
C VAL A 18 11.06 15.13 -37.63
N VAL A 19 11.44 13.88 -37.92
CA VAL A 19 11.04 12.71 -37.13
C VAL A 19 11.56 12.80 -35.71
N ALA A 20 12.84 13.22 -35.51
CA ALA A 20 13.40 13.43 -34.17
C ALA A 20 12.61 14.48 -33.40
N PHE A 21 12.28 15.62 -34.01
CA PHE A 21 11.44 16.65 -33.37
C PHE A 21 10.02 16.14 -33.09
N LEU A 22 9.39 15.38 -33.95
CA LEU A 22 8.07 14.79 -33.69
C LEU A 22 8.09 13.79 -32.55
N VAL A 23 9.14 12.97 -32.43
CA VAL A 23 9.30 12.03 -31.32
C VAL A 23 9.51 12.77 -29.98
N ILE A 24 10.35 13.82 -29.98
CA ILE A 24 10.58 14.66 -28.80
C ILE A 24 9.27 15.36 -28.40
N PHE A 25 8.56 15.94 -29.36
CA PHE A 25 7.29 16.66 -29.12
C PHE A 25 6.19 15.72 -28.64
N ALA A 26 6.05 14.54 -29.26
CA ALA A 26 5.12 13.49 -28.82
C ALA A 26 5.47 12.98 -27.43
N GLY A 27 6.77 12.83 -27.10
CA GLY A 27 7.26 12.51 -25.76
C GLY A 27 6.86 13.58 -24.74
N PHE A 28 7.05 14.86 -25.06
CA PHE A 28 6.70 15.99 -24.19
C PHE A 28 5.19 16.07 -23.93
N PHE A 29 4.36 15.89 -24.98
CA PHE A 29 2.89 15.85 -24.83
C PHE A 29 2.39 14.61 -24.08
N SER A 30 3.08 13.47 -24.20
CA SER A 30 2.76 12.24 -23.45
C SER A 30 3.04 12.40 -21.95
N ILE A 31 4.08 13.15 -21.57
CA ILE A 31 4.44 13.44 -20.16
C ILE A 31 3.44 14.41 -19.53
N SER A 32 2.87 15.33 -20.29
CA SER A 32 1.92 16.36 -19.79
C SER A 32 0.52 15.82 -19.48
N ARG A 33 0.13 14.68 -20.03
CA ARG A 33 -1.18 14.07 -19.75
C ARG A 33 -1.06 13.12 -18.58
N LYS A 34 -1.42 13.58 -17.37
CA LYS A 34 -1.66 12.66 -16.25
C LYS A 34 -2.73 11.65 -16.66
N PRO A 35 -2.41 10.36 -16.78
CA PRO A 35 -3.41 9.37 -17.16
C PRO A 35 -4.52 9.37 -16.12
N LYS A 36 -5.77 9.46 -16.54
CA LYS A 36 -6.91 9.30 -15.64
C LYS A 36 -6.84 7.90 -15.05
N PRO A 37 -7.01 7.75 -13.74
CA PRO A 37 -7.03 6.44 -13.12
C PRO A 37 -8.17 5.62 -13.73
N LYS A 38 -7.85 4.40 -14.15
CA LYS A 38 -8.87 3.44 -14.59
C LYS A 38 -9.34 2.68 -13.37
N LEU A 39 -10.60 2.85 -12.99
CA LEU A 39 -11.24 2.07 -11.94
C LEU A 39 -11.82 0.80 -12.58
N GLU A 40 -11.47 -0.35 -12.01
CA GLU A 40 -12.01 -1.65 -12.35
C GLU A 40 -12.88 -2.13 -11.19
N ILE A 41 -14.08 -2.64 -11.53
CA ILE A 41 -15.04 -3.13 -10.54
C ILE A 41 -15.44 -4.54 -10.96
N GLU A 42 -15.10 -5.51 -10.12
CA GLU A 42 -15.40 -6.92 -10.31
C GLU A 42 -16.47 -7.36 -9.30
N CYS A 43 -17.51 -8.04 -9.75
CA CYS A 43 -18.54 -8.61 -8.88
C CYS A 43 -18.19 -10.04 -8.46
N LEU A 44 -17.79 -10.25 -7.22
CA LEU A 44 -17.37 -11.57 -6.72
C LEU A 44 -18.54 -12.56 -6.64
N ASN A 45 -19.77 -12.10 -6.39
CA ASN A 45 -20.94 -12.99 -6.36
C ASN A 45 -21.10 -13.73 -7.69
N GLU A 46 -20.91 -13.06 -8.83
CA GLU A 46 -21.00 -13.68 -10.15
C GLU A 46 -19.89 -14.71 -10.38
N HIS A 47 -18.69 -14.40 -9.89
CA HIS A 47 -17.54 -15.32 -9.95
C HIS A 47 -17.83 -16.61 -9.14
N TYR A 48 -18.27 -16.49 -7.89
CA TYR A 48 -18.59 -17.65 -7.06
C TYR A 48 -19.82 -18.43 -7.54
N GLU A 49 -20.82 -17.77 -8.10
CA GLU A 49 -21.98 -18.43 -8.75
C GLU A 49 -21.51 -19.25 -9.97
N HIS A 50 -20.58 -18.73 -10.75
CA HIS A 50 -20.01 -19.45 -11.87
C HIS A 50 -19.22 -20.70 -11.42
N LEU A 51 -18.38 -20.54 -10.38
CA LEU A 51 -17.66 -21.68 -9.78
C LEU A 51 -18.61 -22.76 -9.26
N HIS A 52 -19.66 -22.35 -8.54
CA HIS A 52 -20.71 -23.25 -8.05
C HIS A 52 -21.38 -24.01 -9.20
N PHE A 53 -21.74 -23.28 -10.27
CA PHE A 53 -22.34 -23.88 -11.46
C PHE A 53 -21.41 -24.93 -12.10
N LEU A 54 -20.13 -24.64 -12.25
CA LEU A 54 -19.15 -25.59 -12.80
C LEU A 54 -19.01 -26.83 -11.91
N MET A 55 -18.91 -26.64 -10.60
CA MET A 55 -18.81 -27.77 -9.65
C MET A 55 -20.07 -28.62 -9.65
N GLU A 56 -21.27 -28.05 -9.66
CA GLU A 56 -22.52 -28.82 -9.75
C GLU A 56 -22.57 -29.62 -11.05
N LYS A 57 -22.20 -29.02 -12.16
CA LYS A 57 -22.27 -29.69 -13.48
C LYS A 57 -21.22 -30.78 -13.64
N GLU A 58 -19.95 -30.48 -13.33
CA GLU A 58 -18.83 -31.38 -13.64
C GLU A 58 -18.57 -32.40 -12.52
N ALA A 59 -18.67 -32.00 -11.25
CA ALA A 59 -18.39 -32.90 -10.12
C ALA A 59 -19.62 -33.67 -9.62
N LEU A 60 -20.82 -33.06 -9.64
CA LEU A 60 -22.02 -33.66 -9.10
C LEU A 60 -22.97 -34.20 -10.19
N GLY A 61 -22.70 -33.95 -11.48
CA GLY A 61 -23.53 -34.40 -12.61
C GLY A 61 -24.99 -33.87 -12.57
N SER A 62 -25.25 -32.82 -11.77
CA SER A 62 -26.58 -32.28 -11.57
C SER A 62 -26.87 -31.17 -12.57
N LYS A 63 -28.16 -31.00 -12.95
CA LYS A 63 -28.58 -29.83 -13.74
C LYS A 63 -28.78 -28.64 -12.81
N PRO A 64 -27.93 -27.60 -12.90
CA PRO A 64 -28.02 -26.46 -11.99
C PRO A 64 -29.35 -25.72 -12.15
N LYS A 65 -30.01 -25.45 -11.02
CA LYS A 65 -31.27 -24.70 -10.99
C LYS A 65 -30.97 -23.20 -11.02
N LYS A 66 -31.55 -22.46 -11.96
CA LYS A 66 -31.50 -21.00 -11.96
C LYS A 66 -32.08 -20.43 -10.66
N LYS A 67 -31.24 -19.78 -9.82
CA LYS A 67 -31.76 -19.05 -8.66
C LYS A 67 -32.66 -17.91 -9.13
N LYS A 68 -33.82 -17.77 -8.49
CA LYS A 68 -34.71 -16.61 -8.70
C LYS A 68 -33.98 -15.36 -8.20
N LYS A 69 -33.92 -14.32 -9.03
CA LYS A 69 -33.38 -13.00 -8.62
C LYS A 69 -34.19 -12.49 -7.42
N ALA A 70 -33.52 -12.14 -6.34
CA ALA A 70 -34.15 -11.48 -5.20
C ALA A 70 -34.74 -10.13 -5.66
N LYS A 71 -35.88 -9.75 -5.10
CA LYS A 71 -36.62 -8.51 -5.42
C LYS A 71 -35.94 -7.25 -4.87
N GLU A 72 -35.10 -7.40 -3.85
CA GLU A 72 -34.37 -6.30 -3.21
C GLU A 72 -32.86 -6.38 -3.53
N THR A 73 -32.26 -5.22 -3.75
CA THR A 73 -30.81 -5.15 -3.93
C THR A 73 -30.16 -5.23 -2.54
N PRO A 74 -29.35 -6.27 -2.26
CA PRO A 74 -28.68 -6.40 -0.97
C PRO A 74 -27.69 -5.23 -0.76
N PRO A 75 -27.31 -4.94 0.49
CA PRO A 75 -26.25 -4.01 0.79
C PRO A 75 -24.95 -4.44 0.08
N LYS A 76 -24.03 -3.49 -0.11
CA LYS A 76 -22.78 -3.75 -0.84
C LYS A 76 -21.63 -3.92 0.12
N ALA A 77 -20.74 -4.87 -0.18
CA ALA A 77 -19.42 -4.93 0.43
C ALA A 77 -18.37 -4.57 -0.62
N TYR A 78 -17.54 -3.58 -0.30
CA TYR A 78 -16.47 -3.13 -1.19
C TYR A 78 -15.16 -3.75 -0.74
N LEU A 79 -14.58 -4.62 -1.57
CA LEU A 79 -13.30 -5.26 -1.30
C LEU A 79 -12.16 -4.46 -1.95
N ILE A 80 -11.17 -4.10 -1.14
CA ILE A 80 -9.89 -3.52 -1.57
C ILE A 80 -8.77 -4.49 -1.17
N GLU A 81 -7.77 -4.65 -2.02
CA GLU A 81 -6.55 -5.38 -1.70
C GLU A 81 -5.38 -4.40 -1.54
N PHE A 82 -4.69 -4.50 -0.41
CA PHE A 82 -3.51 -3.70 -0.14
C PHE A 82 -2.31 -4.59 0.17
N ASN A 83 -1.32 -4.59 -0.73
CA ASN A 83 -0.04 -5.28 -0.59
C ASN A 83 1.06 -4.24 -0.35
N GLY A 84 1.37 -4.00 0.91
CA GLY A 84 2.28 -2.94 1.32
C GLY A 84 3.74 -3.30 1.14
N ASP A 85 4.50 -2.39 0.55
CA ASP A 85 5.96 -2.37 0.53
C ASP A 85 6.52 -1.39 1.56
N ILE A 86 7.86 -1.34 1.71
CA ILE A 86 8.54 -0.44 2.66
C ILE A 86 8.15 1.03 2.46
N LYS A 87 7.88 1.47 1.23
CA LYS A 87 7.51 2.86 0.90
C LYS A 87 6.00 3.12 0.98
N ALA A 88 5.18 2.10 1.23
CA ALA A 88 3.72 2.17 1.12
C ALA A 88 3.26 2.69 -0.26
N SER A 89 3.89 2.23 -1.33
CA SER A 89 3.68 2.79 -2.68
C SER A 89 2.25 2.65 -3.19
N GLN A 90 1.47 1.70 -2.66
CA GLN A 90 0.05 1.54 -2.98
C GLN A 90 -0.89 2.59 -2.32
N VAL A 91 -0.38 3.47 -1.45
CA VAL A 91 -1.23 4.45 -0.76
C VAL A 91 -2.02 5.35 -1.73
N GLU A 92 -1.44 5.70 -2.88
CA GLU A 92 -2.11 6.50 -3.90
C GLU A 92 -3.25 5.73 -4.59
N GLN A 93 -3.07 4.44 -4.81
CA GLN A 93 -4.10 3.55 -5.32
C GLN A 93 -5.24 3.41 -4.30
N LEU A 94 -4.90 3.08 -3.04
CA LEU A 94 -5.85 3.00 -1.92
C LEU A 94 -6.69 4.28 -1.79
N ARG A 95 -6.05 5.46 -1.89
CA ARG A 95 -6.74 6.75 -1.84
C ARG A 95 -7.79 6.91 -2.94
N GLN A 96 -7.46 6.47 -4.16
CA GLN A 96 -8.40 6.54 -5.30
C GLN A 96 -9.57 5.56 -5.13
N GLU A 97 -9.31 4.35 -4.66
CA GLU A 97 -10.32 3.34 -4.36
C GLU A 97 -11.28 3.81 -3.28
N ILE A 98 -10.74 4.32 -2.16
CA ILE A 98 -11.55 4.90 -1.07
C ILE A 98 -12.35 6.11 -1.56
N ASN A 99 -11.75 7.01 -2.35
CA ASN A 99 -12.49 8.14 -2.94
C ASN A 99 -13.68 7.66 -3.76
N ALA A 100 -13.48 6.63 -4.61
CA ALA A 100 -14.55 6.08 -5.43
C ALA A 100 -15.67 5.47 -4.56
N ILE A 101 -15.29 4.65 -3.57
CA ILE A 101 -16.25 4.03 -2.64
C ILE A 101 -17.06 5.08 -1.90
N LEU A 102 -16.41 6.09 -1.33
CA LEU A 102 -17.07 7.14 -0.53
C LEU A 102 -18.03 8.04 -1.34
N THR A 103 -18.00 7.97 -2.68
CA THR A 103 -19.01 8.65 -3.52
C THR A 103 -20.35 7.94 -3.55
N VAL A 104 -20.41 6.65 -3.23
CA VAL A 104 -21.60 5.80 -3.39
C VAL A 104 -21.97 4.97 -2.17
N ALA A 105 -21.02 4.73 -1.26
CA ALA A 105 -21.23 3.88 -0.09
C ALA A 105 -22.17 4.53 0.92
N LYS A 106 -22.94 3.70 1.59
CA LYS A 106 -23.92 4.05 2.60
C LYS A 106 -23.57 3.37 3.93
N PRO A 107 -24.15 3.81 5.08
CA PRO A 107 -23.85 3.21 6.38
C PRO A 107 -24.20 1.72 6.51
N GLU A 108 -25.16 1.22 5.73
CA GLU A 108 -25.51 -0.21 5.67
C GLU A 108 -24.53 -1.07 4.85
N ASP A 109 -23.66 -0.43 4.05
CA ASP A 109 -22.61 -1.10 3.29
C ASP A 109 -21.41 -1.44 4.19
N GLU A 110 -20.50 -2.28 3.71
CA GLU A 110 -19.25 -2.65 4.41
C GLU A 110 -18.05 -2.39 3.49
N VAL A 111 -16.93 -1.94 4.05
CA VAL A 111 -15.64 -1.95 3.35
C VAL A 111 -14.75 -3.03 3.94
N ILE A 112 -14.22 -3.88 3.09
CA ILE A 112 -13.35 -4.99 3.46
C ILE A 112 -11.97 -4.70 2.85
N ILE A 113 -10.94 -4.72 3.68
CA ILE A 113 -9.54 -4.59 3.23
C ILE A 113 -8.86 -5.94 3.40
N ARG A 114 -8.41 -6.56 2.31
CA ARG A 114 -7.46 -7.66 2.37
C ARG A 114 -6.07 -7.04 2.46
N LEU A 115 -5.48 -7.11 3.64
CA LEU A 115 -4.22 -6.44 3.97
C LEU A 115 -3.07 -7.45 4.07
N GLU A 116 -2.01 -7.22 3.31
CA GLU A 116 -0.74 -7.91 3.46
C GLU A 116 0.38 -6.87 3.51
N SER A 117 1.02 -6.68 4.68
CA SER A 117 2.09 -5.69 4.81
C SER A 117 3.01 -5.96 6.00
N PRO A 118 4.33 -5.98 5.80
CA PRO A 118 5.31 -6.01 6.88
C PRO A 118 5.52 -4.65 7.56
N GLY A 119 4.88 -3.59 7.06
CA GLY A 119 5.12 -2.21 7.48
C GLY A 119 6.20 -1.51 6.66
N GLY A 120 6.63 -0.33 7.12
CA GLY A 120 7.63 0.48 6.43
C GLY A 120 7.62 1.94 6.90
N SER A 121 7.75 2.88 5.96
CA SER A 121 7.90 4.31 6.28
C SER A 121 6.71 4.88 7.06
N VAL A 122 7.02 5.59 8.14
CA VAL A 122 6.03 6.15 9.07
C VAL A 122 5.02 7.04 8.37
N ASN A 123 5.48 7.94 7.52
CA ASN A 123 4.62 8.87 6.79
C ASN A 123 3.74 8.17 5.73
N GLY A 124 4.26 7.16 5.05
CA GLY A 124 3.51 6.39 4.05
C GLY A 124 2.38 5.59 4.69
N TYR A 125 2.67 4.82 5.73
CA TYR A 125 1.67 4.04 6.46
C TYR A 125 0.74 4.90 7.31
N GLY A 126 1.23 6.01 7.86
CA GLY A 126 0.39 7.01 8.52
C GLY A 126 -0.66 7.59 7.57
N LEU A 127 -0.26 7.91 6.33
CA LEU A 127 -1.21 8.35 5.29
C LEU A 127 -2.20 7.24 4.92
N ALA A 128 -1.75 5.99 4.78
CA ALA A 128 -2.62 4.85 4.48
C ALA A 128 -3.66 4.63 5.59
N ALA A 129 -3.25 4.63 6.86
CA ALA A 129 -4.15 4.54 8.01
C ALA A 129 -5.16 5.70 8.04
N ALA A 130 -4.71 6.93 7.75
CA ALA A 130 -5.59 8.09 7.64
C ALA A 130 -6.62 7.96 6.51
N GLN A 131 -6.29 7.28 5.39
CA GLN A 131 -7.28 6.98 4.35
C GLN A 131 -8.35 6.01 4.86
N LEU A 132 -7.99 4.97 5.62
CA LEU A 132 -8.95 4.05 6.23
C LEU A 132 -9.84 4.75 7.26
N GLN A 133 -9.30 5.69 8.03
CA GLN A 133 -10.06 6.49 8.98
C GLN A 133 -11.23 7.23 8.31
N ARG A 134 -11.08 7.72 7.09
CA ARG A 134 -12.14 8.40 6.33
C ARG A 134 -13.39 7.54 6.12
N ILE A 135 -13.22 6.20 6.04
CA ILE A 135 -14.33 5.25 5.94
C ILE A 135 -15.10 5.23 7.26
N ARG A 136 -14.35 5.13 8.38
CA ARG A 136 -14.91 5.16 9.74
C ARG A 136 -15.64 6.45 10.04
N ASP A 137 -15.10 7.60 9.62
CA ASP A 137 -15.68 8.92 9.82
C ASP A 137 -17.04 9.09 9.08
N LYS A 138 -17.30 8.23 8.09
CA LYS A 138 -18.60 8.13 7.39
C LYS A 138 -19.55 7.10 8.00
N ASN A 139 -19.18 6.52 9.15
CA ASN A 139 -19.93 5.46 9.83
C ASN A 139 -20.17 4.22 8.95
N ILE A 140 -19.24 3.94 8.02
CA ILE A 140 -19.26 2.73 7.20
C ILE A 140 -18.44 1.67 7.93
N PRO A 141 -19.00 0.47 8.20
CA PRO A 141 -18.26 -0.64 8.78
C PRO A 141 -17.00 -0.97 7.97
N LEU A 142 -15.87 -1.05 8.66
CA LEU A 142 -14.57 -1.40 8.10
C LEU A 142 -14.07 -2.70 8.71
N THR A 143 -13.87 -3.72 7.89
CA THR A 143 -13.25 -4.99 8.27
C THR A 143 -11.89 -5.12 7.58
N VAL A 144 -10.86 -5.49 8.34
CA VAL A 144 -9.53 -5.81 7.80
C VAL A 144 -9.29 -7.31 7.94
N CYS A 145 -8.97 -7.96 6.83
CA CYS A 145 -8.62 -9.38 6.75
C CYS A 145 -7.12 -9.53 6.48
N ILE A 146 -6.44 -10.33 7.30
CA ILE A 146 -5.00 -10.53 7.28
C ILE A 146 -4.72 -12.02 7.12
N ASP A 147 -4.30 -12.45 5.93
CA ASP A 147 -4.01 -13.87 5.69
C ASP A 147 -2.56 -14.24 6.01
N LYS A 148 -1.61 -13.30 5.87
CA LYS A 148 -0.17 -13.58 6.05
C LYS A 148 0.51 -12.65 7.05
N VAL A 149 0.40 -11.33 6.87
CA VAL A 149 1.13 -10.36 7.70
C VAL A 149 0.45 -9.00 7.74
N ALA A 150 0.33 -8.44 8.96
CA ALA A 150 0.10 -7.02 9.18
C ALA A 150 0.94 -6.59 10.39
N ALA A 151 2.17 -6.16 10.13
CA ALA A 151 3.15 -5.79 11.16
C ALA A 151 3.55 -4.33 11.02
N SER A 152 3.91 -3.70 12.15
CA SER A 152 4.37 -2.30 12.20
C SER A 152 3.37 -1.35 11.50
N GLY A 153 3.77 -0.64 10.43
CA GLY A 153 2.87 0.17 9.63
C GLY A 153 1.64 -0.59 9.08
N GLY A 154 1.77 -1.89 8.81
CA GLY A 154 0.63 -2.75 8.46
C GLY A 154 -0.38 -2.85 9.58
N TYR A 155 0.07 -3.00 10.83
CA TYR A 155 -0.83 -2.99 11.99
C TYR A 155 -1.40 -1.60 12.29
N LEU A 156 -0.63 -0.54 12.02
CA LEU A 156 -1.13 0.85 12.09
C LEU A 156 -2.35 1.06 11.17
N MET A 157 -2.38 0.41 10.01
CA MET A 157 -3.55 0.39 9.14
C MET A 157 -4.66 -0.50 9.71
N ALA A 158 -4.30 -1.72 10.15
CA ALA A 158 -5.28 -2.70 10.61
C ALA A 158 -6.05 -2.22 11.85
N CYS A 159 -5.39 -1.56 12.80
CA CYS A 159 -6.02 -1.13 14.04
C CYS A 159 -7.19 -0.14 13.85
N VAL A 160 -7.26 0.57 12.71
CA VAL A 160 -8.36 1.49 12.36
C VAL A 160 -9.69 0.76 12.19
N ALA A 161 -9.67 -0.53 11.85
CA ALA A 161 -10.86 -1.29 11.53
C ALA A 161 -11.82 -1.45 12.73
N ASN A 162 -13.12 -1.62 12.42
CA ASN A 162 -14.11 -2.08 13.41
C ASN A 162 -13.85 -3.53 13.79
N LYS A 163 -13.35 -4.32 12.83
CA LYS A 163 -13.12 -5.75 12.99
C LYS A 163 -11.84 -6.16 12.27
N ILE A 164 -10.96 -6.84 12.98
CA ILE A 164 -9.73 -7.41 12.45
C ILE A 164 -9.87 -8.93 12.44
N ILE A 165 -9.75 -9.51 11.26
CA ILE A 165 -9.80 -10.96 11.04
C ILE A 165 -8.40 -11.39 10.58
N ALA A 166 -7.88 -12.47 11.15
CA ALA A 166 -6.58 -12.98 10.75
C ALA A 166 -6.57 -14.51 10.65
N ALA A 167 -5.87 -15.03 9.64
CA ALA A 167 -5.57 -16.45 9.56
C ALA A 167 -4.67 -16.87 10.74
N PRO A 168 -4.81 -18.09 11.29
CA PRO A 168 -4.15 -18.45 12.56
C PRO A 168 -2.63 -18.27 12.59
N PHE A 169 -1.95 -18.40 11.44
CA PHE A 169 -0.50 -18.25 11.30
C PHE A 169 -0.07 -16.88 10.74
N ALA A 170 -0.98 -15.95 10.57
CA ALA A 170 -0.62 -14.60 10.15
C ALA A 170 0.25 -13.91 11.21
N ILE A 171 1.20 -13.11 10.78
CA ILE A 171 2.09 -12.33 11.65
C ILE A 171 1.44 -10.99 11.94
N ILE A 172 1.26 -10.66 13.22
CA ILE A 172 0.55 -9.47 13.70
C ILE A 172 1.42 -8.73 14.72
N GLY A 173 1.29 -7.41 14.78
CA GLY A 173 1.94 -6.60 15.84
C GLY A 173 3.14 -5.83 15.33
N SER A 174 4.32 -6.04 15.94
CA SER A 174 5.51 -5.21 15.67
C SER A 174 5.21 -3.72 15.87
N ILE A 175 4.51 -3.40 16.98
CA ILE A 175 4.19 -2.02 17.36
C ILE A 175 5.45 -1.40 17.96
N GLY A 176 6.27 -0.85 17.08
CA GLY A 176 7.57 -0.28 17.42
C GLY A 176 8.11 0.54 16.25
N VAL A 177 9.22 1.22 16.50
CA VAL A 177 9.92 2.04 15.49
C VAL A 177 11.38 1.62 15.46
N VAL A 178 11.92 1.43 14.28
CA VAL A 178 13.33 1.11 14.07
C VAL A 178 13.92 2.07 13.03
N ALA A 179 15.14 2.51 13.28
CA ALA A 179 15.96 3.18 12.29
C ALA A 179 17.33 2.48 12.21
N GLN A 180 17.71 2.09 11.01
CA GLN A 180 19.00 1.47 10.75
C GLN A 180 19.74 2.25 9.69
N MET A 181 20.92 2.74 10.03
CA MET A 181 21.73 3.56 9.15
C MET A 181 23.21 3.20 9.31
N PRO A 182 23.94 2.80 8.25
CA PRO A 182 25.38 2.65 8.31
C PRO A 182 26.07 4.01 8.50
N ASN A 183 27.24 4.04 9.12
CA ASN A 183 28.07 5.24 9.17
C ASN A 183 29.48 4.94 8.65
N PHE A 184 29.85 5.61 7.58
CA PHE A 184 31.12 5.44 6.86
C PHE A 184 32.18 6.47 7.28
N HIS A 185 31.91 7.34 8.24
CA HIS A 185 32.84 8.42 8.63
C HIS A 185 34.27 7.93 8.91
N ARG A 186 34.42 6.88 9.75
CA ARG A 186 35.74 6.33 10.10
C ARG A 186 36.49 5.76 8.90
N TRP A 187 35.76 5.15 7.95
CA TRP A 187 36.37 4.62 6.73
C TRP A 187 36.86 5.74 5.80
N LEU A 188 36.09 6.81 5.65
CA LEU A 188 36.47 7.99 4.88
C LEU A 188 37.69 8.68 5.48
N LYS A 189 37.69 8.90 6.80
CA LYS A 189 38.85 9.46 7.53
C LYS A 189 40.12 8.64 7.31
N LYS A 190 40.03 7.31 7.37
CA LYS A 190 41.18 6.42 7.12
C LYS A 190 41.74 6.56 5.71
N ASN A 191 40.92 6.97 4.74
CA ASN A 191 41.31 7.18 3.35
C ASN A 191 41.62 8.66 3.03
N ASN A 192 41.82 9.51 4.04
CA ASN A 192 42.10 10.95 3.90
C ASN A 192 40.99 11.71 3.13
N ILE A 193 39.73 11.29 3.30
CA ILE A 193 38.57 11.97 2.72
C ILE A 193 37.80 12.66 3.86
N ASP A 194 37.77 13.98 3.82
CA ASP A 194 36.96 14.79 4.74
C ASP A 194 35.59 15.12 4.12
N ILE A 195 34.56 15.08 4.97
CA ILE A 195 33.21 15.48 4.60
C ILE A 195 32.83 16.69 5.42
N GLU A 196 32.52 17.78 4.74
CA GLU A 196 31.98 18.98 5.37
C GLU A 196 30.46 18.95 5.32
N LEU A 197 29.85 19.00 6.49
CA LEU A 197 28.37 19.06 6.64
C LEU A 197 28.00 20.44 7.21
N LEU A 198 27.52 21.31 6.35
CA LEU A 198 27.05 22.65 6.75
C LEU A 198 25.55 22.62 6.91
N THR A 199 25.05 22.99 8.08
CA THR A 199 23.61 23.03 8.37
C THR A 199 23.24 24.34 9.05
N ALA A 200 22.03 24.83 8.76
CA ALA A 200 21.38 25.87 9.52
C ALA A 200 20.22 25.25 10.32
N GLY A 201 20.20 25.50 11.63
CA GLY A 201 19.31 24.83 12.59
C GLY A 201 20.00 23.65 13.28
N GLU A 202 19.96 23.67 14.61
CA GLU A 202 20.73 22.77 15.49
C GLU A 202 20.48 21.27 15.19
N TYR A 203 19.24 20.90 14.92
CA TYR A 203 18.82 19.51 14.70
C TYR A 203 18.44 19.21 13.24
N LYS A 204 18.92 20.05 12.28
CA LYS A 204 18.64 19.80 10.85
C LYS A 204 19.16 18.46 10.36
N ARG A 205 20.25 17.97 10.95
CA ARG A 205 20.85 16.64 10.75
C ARG A 205 21.37 16.14 12.09
N THR A 206 20.67 15.19 12.68
CA THR A 206 21.04 14.55 13.95
C THR A 206 22.04 13.42 13.71
N LEU A 207 21.75 12.56 12.73
CA LEU A 207 22.64 11.49 12.26
C LEU A 207 22.91 11.62 10.76
N THR A 208 24.07 11.16 10.33
CA THR A 208 24.53 11.20 8.94
C THR A 208 25.29 9.94 8.56
N LEU A 209 25.27 9.59 7.27
CA LEU A 209 26.00 8.44 6.73
C LEU A 209 27.49 8.65 6.67
N PHE A 210 27.95 9.88 6.42
CA PHE A 210 29.33 10.15 6.06
C PHE A 210 30.07 11.08 7.06
N GLY A 211 29.35 11.94 7.75
CA GLY A 211 29.91 12.81 8.77
C GLY A 211 30.00 12.15 10.14
N GLU A 212 30.60 12.86 11.09
CA GLU A 212 30.65 12.41 12.48
C GLU A 212 29.29 12.48 13.15
N ASN A 213 28.90 11.39 13.82
CA ASN A 213 27.68 11.32 14.60
C ASN A 213 28.00 11.59 16.08
N THR A 214 27.64 12.75 16.57
CA THR A 214 27.89 13.18 17.97
C THR A 214 26.97 12.46 18.97
N ALA A 215 27.38 12.43 20.25
CA ALA A 215 26.54 11.90 21.33
C ALA A 215 25.19 12.63 21.41
N LYS A 216 25.20 13.97 21.36
CA LYS A 216 24.01 14.82 21.36
C LYS A 216 23.08 14.55 20.16
N GLY A 217 23.65 14.32 18.98
CA GLY A 217 22.87 13.96 17.78
C GLY A 217 22.20 12.60 17.91
N ARG A 218 22.88 11.61 18.55
CA ARG A 218 22.29 10.29 18.83
C ARG A 218 21.15 10.37 19.83
N GLU A 219 21.35 11.11 20.91
CA GLU A 219 20.33 11.33 21.95
C GLU A 219 19.08 11.96 21.33
N LYS A 220 19.24 13.05 20.58
CA LYS A 220 18.12 13.69 19.90
C LYS A 220 17.41 12.78 18.91
N PHE A 221 18.14 11.97 18.16
CA PHE A 221 17.55 11.01 17.23
C PHE A 221 16.77 9.92 17.96
N GLN A 222 17.26 9.47 19.12
CA GLN A 222 16.55 8.51 19.97
C GLN A 222 15.24 9.10 20.50
N GLU A 223 15.25 10.36 20.97
CA GLU A 223 14.03 11.07 21.37
C GLU A 223 13.00 11.14 20.24
N ASP A 224 13.44 11.43 19.02
CA ASP A 224 12.55 11.48 17.87
C ASP A 224 11.90 10.11 17.58
N LEU A 225 12.66 9.01 17.72
CA LEU A 225 12.12 7.65 17.59
C LEU A 225 11.10 7.33 18.69
N GLU A 226 11.38 7.73 19.94
CA GLU A 226 10.46 7.54 21.07
C GLU A 226 9.16 8.34 20.90
N GLN A 227 9.24 9.57 20.38
CA GLN A 227 8.07 10.38 20.05
C GLN A 227 7.20 9.70 18.96
N ILE A 228 7.81 9.15 17.93
CA ILE A 228 7.09 8.42 16.87
C ILE A 228 6.45 7.15 17.46
N HIS A 229 7.18 6.41 18.30
CA HIS A 229 6.66 5.22 18.97
C HIS A 229 5.47 5.57 19.87
N GLN A 230 5.57 6.63 20.66
CA GLN A 230 4.47 7.08 21.50
C GLN A 230 3.25 7.50 20.69
N ALA A 231 3.45 8.17 19.55
CA ALA A 231 2.37 8.52 18.63
C ALA A 231 1.68 7.26 18.06
N PHE A 232 2.45 6.22 17.72
CA PHE A 232 1.92 4.94 17.27
C PHE A 232 1.09 4.25 18.36
N ARG A 233 1.62 4.16 19.58
CA ARG A 233 0.91 3.62 20.76
C ARG A 233 -0.44 4.31 20.97
N ASN A 234 -0.43 5.63 20.99
CA ASN A 234 -1.62 6.44 21.20
C ASN A 234 -2.65 6.23 20.07
N TYR A 235 -2.19 6.11 18.82
CA TYR A 235 -3.05 5.84 17.69
C TYR A 235 -3.72 4.46 17.80
N VAL A 236 -2.98 3.43 18.19
CA VAL A 236 -3.54 2.10 18.44
C VAL A 236 -4.58 2.14 19.56
N LEU A 237 -4.28 2.77 20.69
CA LEU A 237 -5.22 2.91 21.83
C LEU A 237 -6.51 3.62 21.44
N THR A 238 -6.45 4.63 20.56
CA THR A 238 -7.63 5.35 20.09
C THR A 238 -8.61 4.44 19.35
N HIS A 239 -8.10 3.45 18.65
CA HIS A 239 -8.91 2.54 17.82
C HIS A 239 -9.19 1.20 18.46
N ARG A 240 -8.32 0.74 19.37
CA ARG A 240 -8.39 -0.58 20.05
C ARG A 240 -8.57 -0.38 21.56
N GLN A 241 -9.80 -0.05 21.96
CA GLN A 241 -10.12 0.18 23.36
C GLN A 241 -9.98 -1.11 24.19
N GLY A 242 -9.41 -1.00 25.39
CA GLY A 242 -9.21 -2.13 26.29
C GLY A 242 -8.02 -3.04 25.96
N LEU A 243 -7.12 -2.59 25.08
CA LEU A 243 -5.85 -3.23 24.80
C LEU A 243 -4.82 -2.85 25.88
N ASP A 244 -4.09 -3.84 26.40
CA ASP A 244 -2.89 -3.58 27.23
C ASP A 244 -1.75 -3.14 26.28
N ILE A 245 -1.64 -1.83 26.09
CA ILE A 245 -0.68 -1.27 25.14
C ILE A 245 0.76 -1.53 25.57
N ASP A 246 1.07 -1.59 26.86
CA ASP A 246 2.42 -1.83 27.35
C ASP A 246 2.88 -3.25 27.03
N ALA A 247 1.98 -4.21 27.11
CA ALA A 247 2.27 -5.60 26.75
C ALA A 247 2.49 -5.80 25.24
N VAL A 248 1.84 -5.00 24.38
CA VAL A 248 1.84 -5.25 22.92
C VAL A 248 2.66 -4.23 22.11
N SER A 249 3.22 -3.20 22.73
CA SER A 249 4.01 -2.16 22.04
C SER A 249 5.51 -2.24 22.32
N THR A 250 6.01 -3.44 22.56
CA THR A 250 7.44 -3.73 22.76
C THR A 250 8.24 -3.85 21.48
N GLY A 251 7.56 -3.79 20.31
CA GLY A 251 8.17 -4.06 19.00
C GLY A 251 8.13 -5.54 18.59
N GLU A 252 7.63 -6.42 19.46
CA GLU A 252 7.44 -7.84 19.15
C GLU A 252 6.29 -8.07 18.17
N HIS A 253 6.33 -9.23 17.54
CA HIS A 253 5.25 -9.71 16.67
C HIS A 253 4.81 -11.10 17.14
N TRP A 254 3.56 -11.43 16.85
CA TRP A 254 2.93 -12.68 17.26
C TRP A 254 2.26 -13.35 16.06
N LEU A 255 2.09 -14.67 16.15
CA LEU A 255 1.12 -15.35 15.30
C LEU A 255 -0.29 -14.87 15.67
N ALA A 256 -1.21 -14.84 14.71
CA ALA A 256 -2.57 -14.34 14.94
C ALA A 256 -3.29 -15.08 16.08
N GLN A 257 -2.97 -16.36 16.31
CA GLN A 257 -3.50 -17.15 17.41
C GLN A 257 -3.15 -16.54 18.77
N ASP A 258 -1.89 -16.10 18.96
CA ASP A 258 -1.44 -15.45 20.19
C ASP A 258 -1.92 -13.99 20.23
N ALA A 259 -1.89 -13.30 19.07
CA ALA A 259 -2.39 -11.94 18.92
C ALA A 259 -3.90 -11.82 19.24
N TYR A 260 -4.68 -12.87 19.04
CA TYR A 260 -6.09 -12.95 19.45
C TYR A 260 -6.24 -12.93 20.98
N ALA A 261 -5.42 -13.68 21.70
CA ALA A 261 -5.39 -13.65 23.18
C ALA A 261 -4.99 -12.25 23.71
N LEU A 262 -4.11 -11.55 23.01
CA LEU A 262 -3.70 -10.18 23.29
C LEU A 262 -4.68 -9.11 22.78
N ARG A 263 -5.82 -9.50 22.19
CA ARG A 263 -6.85 -8.60 21.63
C ARG A 263 -6.38 -7.71 20.45
N LEU A 264 -5.27 -8.07 19.81
CA LEU A 264 -4.82 -7.43 18.58
C LEU A 264 -5.66 -7.84 17.37
N VAL A 265 -6.32 -9.01 17.44
CA VAL A 265 -7.19 -9.59 16.41
C VAL A 265 -8.54 -9.94 17.06
N ASP A 266 -9.62 -9.80 16.33
CA ASP A 266 -10.97 -10.05 16.83
C ASP A 266 -11.51 -11.44 16.46
N VAL A 267 -11.07 -12.01 15.33
CA VAL A 267 -11.52 -13.32 14.84
C VAL A 267 -10.38 -14.05 14.14
N LEU A 268 -10.25 -15.35 14.42
CA LEU A 268 -9.33 -16.24 13.70
C LEU A 268 -10.07 -16.88 12.53
N GLN A 269 -9.80 -16.41 11.31
CA GLN A 269 -10.47 -16.83 10.09
C GLN A 269 -9.66 -16.34 8.87
N THR A 270 -9.73 -17.04 7.74
CA THR A 270 -9.15 -16.57 6.47
C THR A 270 -10.05 -15.50 5.82
N SER A 271 -9.46 -14.66 4.98
CA SER A 271 -10.23 -13.69 4.20
C SER A 271 -11.23 -14.36 3.25
N ASP A 272 -10.86 -15.50 2.65
CA ASP A 272 -11.72 -16.22 1.73
C ASP A 272 -12.95 -16.79 2.45
N ASP A 273 -12.77 -17.36 3.63
CA ASP A 273 -13.87 -17.87 4.44
C ASP A 273 -14.81 -16.75 4.90
N TYR A 274 -14.25 -15.59 5.28
CA TYR A 274 -15.05 -14.41 5.61
C TYR A 274 -15.88 -13.94 4.41
N LEU A 275 -15.27 -13.82 3.22
CA LEU A 275 -15.97 -13.39 2.01
C LEU A 275 -17.07 -14.39 1.62
N MET A 276 -16.80 -15.70 1.70
CA MET A 276 -17.81 -16.72 1.40
C MET A 276 -19.02 -16.63 2.33
N HIS A 277 -18.82 -16.36 3.63
CA HIS A 277 -19.92 -16.15 4.56
C HIS A 277 -20.73 -14.88 4.28
N ARG A 278 -20.10 -13.84 3.67
CA ARG A 278 -20.75 -12.58 3.31
C ARG A 278 -21.54 -12.63 1.99
N LEU A 279 -21.22 -13.55 1.08
CA LEU A 279 -21.86 -13.66 -0.23
C LEU A 279 -23.40 -13.73 -0.20
N PRO A 280 -24.07 -14.44 0.76
CA PRO A 280 -25.53 -14.50 0.80
C PRO A 280 -26.17 -13.17 1.22
N GLU A 281 -25.47 -12.34 1.99
CA GLU A 281 -25.99 -11.12 2.62
C GLU A 281 -25.65 -9.85 1.82
N TYR A 282 -24.51 -9.85 1.13
CA TYR A 282 -23.95 -8.68 0.45
C TYR A 282 -23.70 -8.93 -1.03
N LYS A 283 -23.82 -7.87 -1.83
CA LYS A 283 -23.22 -7.82 -3.15
C LYS A 283 -21.77 -7.36 -3.00
N ILE A 284 -20.81 -8.28 -3.13
CA ILE A 284 -19.40 -8.00 -2.95
C ILE A 284 -18.79 -7.49 -4.27
N CYS A 285 -18.24 -6.28 -4.24
CA CYS A 285 -17.59 -5.63 -5.38
C CYS A 285 -16.11 -5.40 -5.06
N LYS A 286 -15.22 -6.08 -5.75
CA LYS A 286 -13.77 -5.79 -5.68
C LYS A 286 -13.50 -4.53 -6.49
N ILE A 287 -12.84 -3.57 -5.86
CA ILE A 287 -12.49 -2.28 -6.46
C ILE A 287 -10.98 -2.23 -6.65
N THR A 288 -10.53 -1.97 -7.87
CA THR A 288 -9.10 -1.83 -8.18
C THR A 288 -8.85 -0.58 -9.00
N ALA A 289 -8.07 0.35 -8.48
CA ALA A 289 -7.65 1.53 -9.21
C ALA A 289 -6.29 1.27 -9.88
N HIS A 290 -6.26 1.36 -11.20
CA HIS A 290 -5.04 1.22 -11.98
C HIS A 290 -4.44 2.60 -12.26
N THR A 291 -3.30 2.89 -11.66
CA THR A 291 -2.45 4.00 -12.09
C THR A 291 -1.65 3.53 -13.32
N LYS A 292 -1.93 4.10 -14.51
CA LYS A 292 -1.07 3.82 -15.67
C LYS A 292 0.32 4.37 -15.38
N GLU A 293 1.28 3.50 -15.15
CA GLU A 293 2.68 3.90 -15.19
C GLU A 293 3.00 4.41 -16.60
N SER A 294 3.57 5.62 -16.68
CA SER A 294 4.10 6.13 -17.94
C SER A 294 5.11 5.13 -18.52
N LEU A 295 5.08 4.89 -19.83
CA LEU A 295 6.08 4.05 -20.52
C LEU A 295 7.51 4.53 -20.22
N VAL A 296 7.70 5.83 -20.05
CA VAL A 296 8.97 6.45 -19.62
C VAL A 296 9.39 5.94 -18.23
N ASN A 297 8.47 5.89 -17.28
CA ASN A 297 8.77 5.35 -15.93
C ASN A 297 9.09 3.86 -15.95
N LYS A 298 8.46 3.06 -16.82
CA LYS A 298 8.79 1.64 -17.00
C LYS A 298 10.20 1.42 -17.56
N LEU A 299 10.68 2.32 -18.41
CA LEU A 299 12.02 2.25 -19.01
C LEU A 299 13.09 2.86 -18.09
N ILE A 300 12.77 3.92 -17.35
CA ILE A 300 13.73 4.63 -16.51
C ILE A 300 13.88 3.98 -15.12
N LYS A 301 12.83 3.40 -14.54
CA LYS A 301 12.91 2.72 -13.22
C LYS A 301 14.05 1.69 -13.12
N PRO A 302 14.23 0.75 -14.07
CA PRO A 302 15.35 -0.19 -14.04
C PRO A 302 16.71 0.49 -14.10
N ALA A 303 16.85 1.55 -14.91
CA ALA A 303 18.09 2.30 -15.03
C ALA A 303 18.39 3.14 -13.78
N MET A 304 17.37 3.74 -13.17
CA MET A 304 17.51 4.49 -11.91
C MET A 304 17.76 3.57 -10.70
N SER A 305 17.21 2.36 -10.67
CA SER A 305 17.50 1.41 -9.60
C SER A 305 18.95 0.87 -9.64
N LEU A 306 19.59 0.88 -10.83
CA LEU A 306 20.99 0.56 -11.00
C LEU A 306 21.91 1.72 -10.55
N LEU A 307 21.45 2.98 -10.72
CA LEU A 307 22.20 4.18 -10.35
C LEU A 307 22.01 4.55 -8.86
N HIS A 308 20.87 4.20 -8.27
CA HIS A 308 20.55 4.46 -6.87
C HIS A 308 19.99 3.20 -6.20
N PRO A 309 20.84 2.21 -5.87
CA PRO A 309 20.39 0.97 -5.24
C PRO A 309 19.76 1.17 -3.85
N TRP A 310 19.85 2.38 -3.29
CA TRP A 310 19.37 2.76 -1.96
C TRP A 310 18.25 3.84 -1.97
N ALA A 311 17.67 4.15 -3.13
CA ALA A 311 16.60 5.14 -3.24
C ALA A 311 15.20 4.52 -3.20
#